data_e57086d7631a25ffdef0ebac670d0040
#
_entry.id   e57086d7631a25ffdef0ebac670d0040
#
_cell.length_a   1.000
_cell.length_b   1.000
_cell.length_c   1.000
_cell.angle_alpha   90.00
_cell.angle_beta   90.00
_cell.angle_gamma   90.00
#
_symmetry.space_group_name_H-M   'P 1'
#
loop_
_entity.id
_entity.type
_entity.pdbx_description
1 polymer ?
#
loop_
_entity_poly.entity_id
_entity_poly.type
_entity_poly.pdbx_seq_one_letter_code
_entity_poly.pdbx_strand_id
1 'polypeptide(L)'
;YKENDINRLRTEMSIEAEDAITHNTRKRIFYLEAPTGSGKTVTSINLALKSIELNQSLKKIFYIFPFNTLVEQTKDVFINEIFNSVKDIQKDVVVINSITPIQTEDKEEDNKNVEYCVTKQEIDYDKSLLNRQFLHYPIVLTTNIGFFNYLFGVSREECFPLIHMINSVIILDEIQNYKNEIWKEIILFLEKYADILNIKFIIMSATLPRLNKLGCNDDNFAYLVKNREKFFKNHLFKDRVNISFEMLNSEINDIEXXSEKVXEEAEIYNKILIEFIKKSSALEFYKNIKEKLKYKLEDVFLLTGDDNKLERKKIINKIKDMNSVILVATQVVEAGVDIDMDLGFKDISTIDSDEQFLGRINRSCKKLNSKVYFFNLDDASKIYKKDVRKERHLTLNEESNRKIILDKDFEKYYDKIIARIEENKHKHNDKNIEVFIKDIVGNLNFTEVKKWMALIPDLKEYTIFLNTIVKDESGNMIVGSDVWYEYISLLKNDNVEYSEKRVKMSEIMEKLDYFTYKVQKFDNSFNDLVGDIFYIDDGSKYFTEGKFDRSKFNQNEFL
;
A
#
# COMPACT_ATOMS: atom_id res chain seq x y z
N TYR A 1 -28.93 16.31 -7.59
CA TYR A 1 -27.94 15.49 -8.32
C TYR A 1 -28.54 15.04 -9.66
N LYS A 2 -27.76 15.12 -10.75
CA LYS A 2 -28.14 14.56 -12.06
C LYS A 2 -28.14 13.04 -12.01
N GLU A 3 -28.96 12.39 -12.81
CA GLU A 3 -29.08 10.91 -12.82
C GLU A 3 -27.75 10.17 -13.02
N ASN A 4 -26.79 10.79 -13.73
CA ASN A 4 -25.49 10.22 -14.06
C ASN A 4 -24.35 10.78 -13.20
N ASP A 5 -24.66 11.37 -12.05
CA ASP A 5 -23.64 11.91 -11.15
C ASP A 5 -22.95 10.77 -10.36
N ILE A 6 -21.63 10.65 -10.47
CA ILE A 6 -20.85 9.67 -9.74
C ILE A 6 -21.03 9.83 -8.22
N ASN A 7 -21.21 11.05 -7.73
CA ASN A 7 -21.40 11.32 -6.30
C ASN A 7 -22.73 10.76 -5.79
N ARG A 8 -23.75 10.72 -6.65
CA ARG A 8 -25.02 10.05 -6.32
C ARG A 8 -24.79 8.56 -6.08
N LEU A 9 -24.07 7.89 -6.99
CA LEU A 9 -23.75 6.46 -6.84
C LEU A 9 -22.92 6.19 -5.57
N ARG A 10 -21.96 7.05 -5.27
CA ARG A 10 -21.15 6.96 -4.04
C ARG A 10 -22.03 7.06 -2.80
N THR A 11 -22.95 8.00 -2.79
CA THR A 11 -23.92 8.20 -1.68
C THR A 11 -24.84 6.98 -1.53
N GLU A 12 -25.40 6.49 -2.63
CA GLU A 12 -26.28 5.30 -2.61
C GLU A 12 -25.55 4.07 -2.05
N MET A 13 -24.30 3.87 -2.47
CA MET A 13 -23.47 2.76 -1.98
C MET A 13 -23.17 2.90 -0.47
N SER A 14 -22.85 4.11 -0.05
CA SER A 14 -22.56 4.40 1.37
C SER A 14 -23.80 4.16 2.24
N ILE A 15 -24.98 4.58 1.79
CA ILE A 15 -26.25 4.35 2.51
C ILE A 15 -26.55 2.84 2.59
N GLU A 16 -26.42 2.10 1.49
CA GLU A 16 -26.64 0.65 1.48
C GLU A 16 -25.71 -0.05 2.49
N ALA A 17 -24.44 0.36 2.51
CA ALA A 17 -23.44 -0.21 3.42
C ALA A 17 -23.74 0.13 4.89
N GLU A 18 -24.19 1.36 5.17
CA GLU A 18 -24.58 1.79 6.53
C GLU A 18 -25.83 1.04 7.01
N ASP A 19 -26.81 0.85 6.15
CA ASP A 19 -27.99 0.03 6.46
C ASP A 19 -27.59 -1.41 6.77
N ALA A 20 -26.67 -1.98 5.97
CA ALA A 20 -26.21 -3.36 6.17
C ALA A 20 -25.50 -3.53 7.52
N ILE A 21 -24.63 -2.60 7.92
CA ILE A 21 -23.92 -2.72 9.20
C ILE A 21 -24.88 -2.52 10.40
N THR A 22 -25.86 -1.65 10.23
CA THR A 22 -26.89 -1.37 11.26
C THR A 22 -27.76 -2.60 11.53
N HIS A 23 -28.13 -3.36 10.49
CA HIS A 23 -28.94 -4.57 10.62
C HIS A 23 -28.14 -5.81 11.03
N ASN A 24 -26.80 -5.73 11.08
CA ASN A 24 -25.92 -6.86 11.38
C ASN A 24 -25.00 -6.56 12.57
N THR A 25 -25.50 -5.89 13.60
CA THR A 25 -24.70 -5.42 14.75
C THR A 25 -23.99 -6.55 15.51
N ARG A 26 -24.50 -7.78 15.47
CA ARG A 26 -23.90 -8.96 16.14
C ARG A 26 -22.72 -9.55 15.36
N LYS A 27 -22.67 -9.30 14.05
CA LYS A 27 -21.60 -9.85 13.20
C LYS A 27 -20.28 -9.10 13.43
N ARG A 28 -19.17 -9.79 13.19
CA ARG A 28 -17.83 -9.30 13.50
C ARG A 28 -17.02 -8.95 12.27
N ILE A 29 -17.31 -9.57 11.12
CA ILE A 29 -16.54 -9.39 9.88
C ILE A 29 -17.48 -8.90 8.78
N PHE A 30 -17.12 -7.79 8.18
CA PHE A 30 -17.90 -7.12 7.15
C PHE A 30 -17.07 -6.97 5.88
N TYR A 31 -17.68 -7.24 4.73
CA TYR A 31 -17.06 -7.11 3.41
C TYR A 31 -17.62 -5.90 2.67
N LEU A 32 -16.73 -4.96 2.32
CA LEU A 32 -17.05 -3.79 1.48
C LEU A 32 -16.40 -3.97 0.11
N GLU A 33 -17.11 -4.57 -0.83
CA GLU A 33 -16.68 -4.73 -2.21
C GLU A 33 -17.32 -3.65 -3.08
N ALA A 34 -16.50 -2.79 -3.70
CA ALA A 34 -17.01 -1.67 -4.48
C ALA A 34 -15.98 -1.20 -5.51
N PRO A 35 -16.44 -0.65 -6.66
CA PRO A 35 -15.53 -0.26 -7.75
C PRO A 35 -14.44 0.71 -7.32
N THR A 36 -13.32 0.70 -8.03
CA THR A 36 -12.27 1.73 -7.86
C THR A 36 -12.86 3.11 -8.15
N GLY A 37 -12.63 4.06 -7.26
CA GLY A 37 -13.18 5.42 -7.37
C GLY A 37 -14.57 5.60 -6.77
N SER A 38 -15.15 4.55 -6.18
CA SER A 38 -16.49 4.61 -5.58
C SER A 38 -16.54 5.27 -4.18
N GLY A 39 -15.43 5.73 -3.63
CA GLY A 39 -15.39 6.37 -2.31
C GLY A 39 -15.24 5.39 -1.15
N LYS A 40 -14.67 4.21 -1.37
CA LYS A 40 -14.48 3.16 -0.33
C LYS A 40 -13.84 3.70 0.95
N THR A 41 -12.80 4.53 0.84
CA THR A 41 -12.06 5.07 1.99
C THR A 41 -12.99 5.86 2.91
N VAL A 42 -13.74 6.82 2.36
CA VAL A 42 -14.68 7.65 3.14
C VAL A 42 -15.80 6.78 3.72
N THR A 43 -16.35 5.89 2.90
CA THR A 43 -17.41 4.96 3.33
C THR A 43 -16.93 4.08 4.50
N SER A 44 -15.73 3.51 4.43
CA SER A 44 -15.21 2.62 5.48
C SER A 44 -15.00 3.35 6.82
N ILE A 45 -14.56 4.61 6.80
CA ILE A 45 -14.43 5.43 8.01
C ILE A 45 -15.82 5.73 8.60
N ASN A 46 -16.78 6.11 7.76
CA ASN A 46 -18.15 6.35 8.21
C ASN A 46 -18.76 5.10 8.85
N LEU A 47 -18.50 3.93 8.26
CA LEU A 47 -18.95 2.63 8.81
C LEU A 47 -18.26 2.31 10.14
N ALA A 48 -16.97 2.65 10.28
CA ALA A 48 -16.25 2.46 11.55
C ALA A 48 -16.84 3.35 12.64
N LEU A 49 -17.10 4.63 12.33
CA LEU A 49 -17.75 5.57 13.26
C LEU A 49 -19.16 5.10 13.61
N LYS A 50 -19.92 4.62 12.61
CA LYS A 50 -21.26 4.05 12.84
C LYS A 50 -21.21 2.82 13.74
N SER A 51 -20.20 1.98 13.58
CA SER A 51 -20.00 0.81 14.47
C SER A 51 -19.78 1.21 15.92
N ILE A 52 -19.01 2.29 16.15
CA ILE A 52 -18.75 2.86 17.49
C ILE A 52 -20.06 3.47 18.06
N GLU A 53 -20.82 4.18 17.22
CA GLU A 53 -22.12 4.73 17.62
C GLU A 53 -23.09 3.62 18.07
N LEU A 54 -23.14 2.53 17.31
CA LEU A 54 -24.04 1.39 17.59
C LEU A 54 -23.59 0.53 18.77
N ASN A 55 -22.29 0.54 19.06
CA ASN A 55 -21.68 -0.25 20.16
C ASN A 55 -20.63 0.59 20.88
N GLN A 56 -21.04 1.24 21.95
CA GLN A 56 -20.20 2.16 22.73
C GLN A 56 -19.04 1.48 23.48
N SER A 57 -18.97 0.14 23.46
CA SER A 57 -17.76 -0.54 23.96
C SER A 57 -16.57 -0.35 23.03
N LEU A 58 -16.81 -0.13 21.73
CA LEU A 58 -15.76 0.12 20.74
C LEU A 58 -15.21 1.54 20.94
N LYS A 59 -13.88 1.70 20.92
CA LYS A 59 -13.22 2.96 21.29
C LYS A 59 -12.18 3.47 20.28
N LYS A 60 -11.68 2.60 19.39
CA LYS A 60 -10.56 2.92 18.50
C LYS A 60 -10.84 2.48 17.09
N ILE A 61 -10.17 3.14 16.14
CA ILE A 61 -10.19 2.76 14.72
C ILE A 61 -8.74 2.48 14.30
N PHE A 62 -8.53 1.33 13.69
CA PHE A 62 -7.28 0.99 13.01
C PHE A 62 -7.56 0.90 11.51
N TYR A 63 -6.74 1.56 10.70
CA TYR A 63 -6.81 1.47 9.25
C TYR A 63 -5.51 0.85 8.74
N ILE A 64 -5.63 -0.31 8.12
CA ILE A 64 -4.50 -1.16 7.74
C ILE A 64 -4.32 -1.11 6.22
N PHE A 65 -3.16 -0.65 5.78
CA PHE A 65 -2.81 -0.49 4.36
C PHE A 65 -1.91 -1.61 3.86
N PRO A 66 -2.00 -1.97 2.58
CA PRO A 66 -1.07 -2.94 2.01
C PRO A 66 0.35 -2.37 1.82
N PHE A 67 0.49 -1.04 1.70
CA PHE A 67 1.78 -0.39 1.38
C PHE A 67 1.96 0.93 2.14
N ASN A 68 3.20 1.27 2.48
CA ASN A 68 3.55 2.53 3.17
C ASN A 68 3.14 3.78 2.37
N THR A 69 3.19 3.71 1.04
CA THR A 69 2.87 4.85 0.16
C THR A 69 1.44 5.38 0.33
N LEU A 70 0.52 4.50 0.75
CA LEU A 70 -0.89 4.85 0.97
C LEU A 70 -1.13 5.61 2.26
N VAL A 71 -0.32 5.36 3.29
CA VAL A 71 -0.61 5.76 4.67
C VAL A 71 -0.63 7.28 4.81
N GLU A 72 0.40 7.93 4.25
CA GLU A 72 0.57 9.39 4.34
C GLU A 72 -0.56 10.15 3.61
N GLN A 73 -0.86 9.72 2.39
CA GLN A 73 -1.93 10.34 1.59
C GLN A 73 -3.30 10.20 2.29
N THR A 74 -3.55 9.05 2.88
CA THR A 74 -4.81 8.83 3.59
C THR A 74 -4.87 9.64 4.88
N LYS A 75 -3.74 9.83 5.56
CA LYS A 75 -3.68 10.73 6.72
C LYS A 75 -4.11 12.15 6.32
N ASP A 76 -3.60 12.66 5.20
CA ASP A 76 -3.98 13.98 4.68
C ASP A 76 -5.49 14.06 4.39
N VAL A 77 -6.07 13.02 3.79
CA VAL A 77 -7.53 12.93 3.54
C VAL A 77 -8.30 12.93 4.87
N PHE A 78 -7.84 12.19 5.87
CA PHE A 78 -8.50 12.15 7.19
C PHE A 78 -8.52 13.53 7.83
N ILE A 79 -7.38 14.20 7.86
CA ILE A 79 -7.22 15.49 8.54
C ILE A 79 -7.94 16.61 7.77
N ASN A 80 -7.73 16.68 6.45
CA ASN A 80 -8.13 17.84 5.65
C ASN A 80 -9.52 17.72 5.01
N GLU A 81 -10.03 16.49 4.85
CA GLU A 81 -11.33 16.27 4.19
C GLU A 81 -12.38 15.68 5.12
N ILE A 82 -12.08 14.59 5.84
CA ILE A 82 -13.06 13.87 6.65
C ILE A 82 -13.28 14.58 8.00
N PHE A 83 -12.21 14.91 8.70
CA PHE A 83 -12.26 15.50 10.05
C PHE A 83 -11.84 16.98 10.05
N ASN A 84 -11.98 17.69 8.94
CA ASN A 84 -11.53 19.09 8.78
C ASN A 84 -12.14 20.06 9.79
N SER A 85 -13.29 19.75 10.36
CA SER A 85 -13.98 20.57 11.36
C SER A 85 -13.60 20.20 12.81
N VAL A 86 -12.83 19.14 13.01
CA VAL A 86 -12.46 18.67 14.35
C VAL A 86 -11.16 19.35 14.78
N LYS A 87 -11.22 20.09 15.88
CA LYS A 87 -10.06 20.79 16.43
C LYS A 87 -9.01 19.77 16.91
N ASP A 88 -7.75 20.03 16.61
CA ASP A 88 -6.59 19.25 17.05
C ASP A 88 -6.58 17.78 16.58
N ILE A 89 -7.37 17.45 15.56
CA ILE A 89 -7.47 16.08 15.01
C ILE A 89 -6.09 15.47 14.68
N GLN A 90 -5.11 16.30 14.37
CA GLN A 90 -3.74 15.87 14.04
C GLN A 90 -3.08 15.08 15.18
N LYS A 91 -3.50 15.34 16.43
CA LYS A 91 -3.01 14.59 17.61
C LYS A 91 -3.68 13.24 17.75
N ASP A 92 -4.90 13.10 17.24
CA ASP A 92 -5.72 11.90 17.37
C ASP A 92 -5.52 10.90 16.24
N VAL A 93 -5.03 11.34 15.06
CA VAL A 93 -4.77 10.50 13.88
C VAL A 93 -3.27 10.30 13.72
N VAL A 94 -2.78 9.11 14.00
CA VAL A 94 -1.35 8.82 14.00
C VAL A 94 -0.99 7.77 12.94
N VAL A 95 0.16 7.97 12.29
CA VAL A 95 0.77 6.97 11.41
C VAL A 95 1.80 6.19 12.22
N ILE A 96 1.68 4.86 12.21
CA ILE A 96 2.64 3.97 12.88
C ILE A 96 3.19 2.97 11.85
N ASN A 97 4.43 3.21 11.45
CA ASN A 97 5.19 2.33 10.56
C ASN A 97 6.69 2.45 10.89
N SER A 98 7.54 1.81 10.10
CA SER A 98 9.00 1.75 10.37
C SER A 98 9.74 3.07 10.11
N ILE A 99 9.15 3.99 9.34
CA ILE A 99 9.83 5.20 8.87
C ILE A 99 9.20 6.51 9.38
N THR A 100 7.98 6.47 9.88
CA THR A 100 7.32 7.70 10.37
C THR A 100 7.80 8.03 11.79
N PRO A 101 8.23 9.27 12.04
CA PRO A 101 8.69 9.69 13.38
C PRO A 101 7.63 9.48 14.46
N ILE A 102 8.08 9.31 15.69
CA ILE A 102 7.21 9.23 16.86
C ILE A 102 6.61 10.64 17.09
N GLN A 103 5.28 10.70 17.15
CA GLN A 103 4.57 11.96 17.43
C GLN A 103 4.89 12.42 18.84
N THR A 104 5.39 13.64 18.96
CA THR A 104 5.80 14.20 20.26
C THR A 104 4.63 14.82 21.00
N GLU A 105 4.68 14.71 22.32
CA GLU A 105 3.75 15.33 23.27
C GLU A 105 4.50 16.38 24.08
N ASP A 106 3.85 17.51 24.31
CA ASP A 106 4.41 18.55 25.18
C ASP A 106 4.18 18.19 26.64
N LYS A 107 5.09 18.58 27.53
CA LYS A 107 4.90 18.46 28.98
C LYS A 107 3.69 19.29 29.41
N GLU A 108 2.81 18.72 30.21
CA GLU A 108 1.70 19.45 30.80
C GLU A 108 2.24 20.45 31.83
N GLU A 109 1.94 21.74 31.63
CA GLU A 109 2.33 22.78 32.62
C GLU A 109 1.52 22.55 33.90
N ASP A 110 2.21 22.31 35.01
CA ASP A 110 1.61 22.42 36.34
C ASP A 110 1.18 23.86 36.57
N ASN A 111 -0.10 24.13 36.52
CA ASN A 111 -0.72 25.46 36.69
C ASN A 111 -0.48 26.01 38.12
N LYS A 112 0.77 26.34 38.41
CA LYS A 112 1.08 27.09 39.63
C LYS A 112 2.10 28.19 39.30
N ASN A 113 1.57 29.41 39.17
CA ASN A 113 2.28 30.68 39.02
C ASN A 113 2.64 31.07 37.57
N VAL A 114 1.72 31.80 36.98
CA VAL A 114 1.93 32.47 35.69
C VAL A 114 2.66 33.78 35.91
N GLU A 115 3.93 33.85 35.57
CA GLU A 115 4.58 35.11 35.20
C GLU A 115 5.12 34.93 33.77
N TYR A 116 4.89 35.97 32.98
CA TYR A 116 5.21 36.06 31.56
C TYR A 116 6.64 35.59 31.23
N CYS A 117 6.80 34.38 30.79
CA CYS A 117 7.98 33.94 30.04
C CYS A 117 7.52 33.07 28.87
N VAL A 118 7.96 33.40 27.66
CA VAL A 118 7.82 32.56 26.48
C VAL A 118 8.80 31.39 26.67
N THR A 119 8.39 30.40 27.45
CA THR A 119 9.17 29.17 27.62
C THR A 119 8.95 28.29 26.42
N LYS A 120 10.01 27.84 25.79
CA LYS A 120 9.98 26.71 24.82
C LYS A 120 9.26 25.57 25.51
N GLN A 121 8.16 25.11 24.95
CA GLN A 121 7.46 23.91 25.45
C GLN A 121 8.44 22.74 25.42
N GLU A 122 8.65 22.13 26.58
CA GLU A 122 9.49 20.95 26.68
C GLU A 122 8.72 19.70 26.22
N ILE A 123 9.38 18.87 25.43
CA ILE A 123 8.82 17.60 24.94
C ILE A 123 8.83 16.58 26.07
N ASP A 124 7.71 15.89 26.26
CA ASP A 124 7.59 14.72 27.13
C ASP A 124 7.94 13.46 26.33
N TYR A 125 9.21 13.11 26.32
CA TYR A 125 9.73 11.97 25.54
C TYR A 125 9.17 10.62 26.06
N ASP A 126 8.99 10.49 27.37
CA ASP A 126 8.44 9.26 27.97
C ASP A 126 7.00 9.03 27.52
N LYS A 127 6.16 10.05 27.64
CA LYS A 127 4.76 9.99 27.21
C LYS A 127 4.65 9.73 25.71
N SER A 128 5.47 10.41 24.91
CA SER A 128 5.51 10.23 23.45
C SER A 128 5.83 8.78 23.07
N LEU A 129 6.87 8.22 23.68
CA LEU A 129 7.27 6.84 23.43
C LEU A 129 6.21 5.83 23.89
N LEU A 130 5.64 6.02 25.07
CA LEU A 130 4.59 5.14 25.62
C LEU A 130 3.33 5.17 24.75
N ASN A 131 2.90 6.35 24.31
CA ASN A 131 1.75 6.49 23.41
C ASN A 131 1.96 5.69 22.11
N ARG A 132 3.17 5.78 21.55
CA ARG A 132 3.56 5.03 20.34
C ARG A 132 3.54 3.52 20.61
N GLN A 133 4.17 3.06 21.69
CA GLN A 133 4.31 1.64 22.02
C GLN A 133 2.99 0.97 22.36
N PHE A 134 2.08 1.70 23.01
CA PHE A 134 0.79 1.18 23.47
C PHE A 134 -0.39 1.59 22.60
N LEU A 135 -0.12 2.20 21.43
CA LEU A 135 -1.16 2.61 20.49
C LEU A 135 -2.22 3.50 21.16
N HIS A 136 -1.81 4.46 22.00
CA HIS A 136 -2.70 5.33 22.76
C HIS A 136 -3.25 6.49 21.91
N TYR A 137 -3.83 6.15 20.75
CA TYR A 137 -4.44 7.12 19.83
C TYR A 137 -5.82 6.61 19.41
N PRO A 138 -6.79 7.52 19.23
CA PRO A 138 -8.13 7.11 18.78
C PRO A 138 -8.15 6.49 17.38
N ILE A 139 -7.31 6.99 16.47
CA ILE A 139 -7.24 6.51 15.08
C ILE A 139 -5.77 6.22 14.73
N VAL A 140 -5.49 4.97 14.41
CA VAL A 140 -4.15 4.50 14.07
C VAL A 140 -4.13 4.03 12.61
N LEU A 141 -3.23 4.60 11.82
CA LEU A 141 -2.97 4.24 10.43
C LEU A 141 -1.67 3.43 10.40
N THR A 142 -1.71 2.19 9.92
CA THR A 142 -0.50 1.35 9.87
C THR A 142 -0.53 0.42 8.66
N THR A 143 0.58 -0.30 8.44
CA THR A 143 0.68 -1.25 7.32
C THR A 143 0.25 -2.66 7.75
N ASN A 144 -0.06 -3.49 6.76
CA ASN A 144 -0.38 -4.91 6.99
C ASN A 144 0.77 -5.64 7.70
N ILE A 145 2.03 -5.30 7.38
CA ILE A 145 3.21 -5.88 8.05
C ILE A 145 3.23 -5.49 9.53
N GLY A 146 3.02 -4.22 9.84
CA GLY A 146 2.93 -3.73 11.22
C GLY A 146 1.80 -4.40 11.99
N PHE A 147 0.63 -4.50 11.38
CA PHE A 147 -0.54 -5.16 11.95
C PHE A 147 -0.27 -6.65 12.23
N PHE A 148 0.33 -7.36 11.28
CA PHE A 148 0.67 -8.79 11.45
C PHE A 148 1.73 -9.00 12.54
N ASN A 149 2.65 -8.06 12.71
CA ASN A 149 3.60 -8.10 13.82
C ASN A 149 2.88 -8.01 15.17
N TYR A 150 1.81 -7.21 15.28
CA TYR A 150 1.01 -7.16 16.51
C TYR A 150 0.24 -8.46 16.76
N LEU A 151 -0.29 -9.09 15.71
CA LEU A 151 -1.09 -10.32 15.83
C LEU A 151 -0.21 -11.56 16.10
N PHE A 152 0.96 -11.65 15.48
CA PHE A 152 1.77 -12.88 15.43
C PHE A 152 3.21 -12.70 15.91
N GLY A 153 3.58 -11.53 16.36
CA GLY A 153 4.92 -11.23 16.86
C GLY A 153 5.26 -12.02 18.12
N VAL A 154 6.56 -12.25 18.35
CA VAL A 154 7.05 -13.00 19.50
C VAL A 154 7.91 -12.16 20.45
N SER A 155 8.41 -11.02 20.00
CA SER A 155 9.12 -10.09 20.86
C SER A 155 8.14 -9.26 21.69
N ARG A 156 8.62 -8.71 22.78
CA ARG A 156 7.82 -7.85 23.67
C ARG A 156 7.23 -6.65 22.91
N GLU A 157 8.05 -6.00 22.11
CA GLU A 157 7.64 -4.82 21.33
C GLU A 157 6.59 -5.15 20.27
N GLU A 158 6.63 -6.36 19.72
CA GLU A 158 5.67 -6.79 18.72
C GLU A 158 4.32 -7.18 19.33
N CYS A 159 4.32 -7.98 20.40
CA CYS A 159 3.07 -8.54 20.92
C CYS A 159 2.35 -7.65 21.93
N PHE A 160 3.05 -6.74 22.60
CA PHE A 160 2.45 -5.88 23.63
C PHE A 160 1.30 -5.02 23.09
N PRO A 161 1.41 -4.42 21.88
CA PRO A 161 0.31 -3.61 21.35
C PRO A 161 -1.01 -4.35 21.14
N LEU A 162 -1.00 -5.67 21.02
CA LEU A 162 -2.21 -6.47 20.76
C LEU A 162 -3.31 -6.23 21.79
N ILE A 163 -2.96 -6.11 23.08
CA ILE A 163 -3.94 -5.87 24.15
C ILE A 163 -4.61 -4.48 24.00
N HIS A 164 -3.93 -3.55 23.37
CA HIS A 164 -4.45 -2.19 23.15
C HIS A 164 -5.34 -2.08 21.90
N MET A 165 -5.50 -3.20 21.17
CA MET A 165 -6.45 -3.31 20.05
C MET A 165 -7.83 -3.82 20.48
N ILE A 166 -8.01 -4.17 21.75
CA ILE A 166 -9.30 -4.57 22.32
C ILE A 166 -10.34 -3.46 22.11
N ASN A 167 -11.57 -3.84 21.78
CA ASN A 167 -12.68 -2.90 21.62
C ASN A 167 -12.43 -1.90 20.46
N SER A 168 -12.03 -2.41 19.29
CA SER A 168 -11.73 -1.57 18.13
C SER A 168 -12.49 -1.98 16.88
N VAL A 169 -12.53 -1.05 15.93
CA VAL A 169 -12.90 -1.32 14.54
C VAL A 169 -11.63 -1.31 13.71
N ILE A 170 -11.38 -2.37 12.95
CA ILE A 170 -10.19 -2.50 12.12
C ILE A 170 -10.61 -2.59 10.65
N ILE A 171 -10.16 -1.61 9.86
CA ILE A 171 -10.39 -1.57 8.42
C ILE A 171 -9.16 -2.20 7.74
N LEU A 172 -9.39 -3.27 6.97
CA LEU A 172 -8.33 -3.94 6.20
C LEU A 172 -8.52 -3.58 4.72
N ASP A 173 -7.60 -2.75 4.21
CA ASP A 173 -7.68 -2.26 2.83
C ASP A 173 -6.92 -3.21 1.90
N GLU A 174 -7.51 -3.45 0.72
CA GLU A 174 -6.92 -4.22 -0.37
C GLU A 174 -6.35 -5.58 0.10
N ILE A 175 -7.20 -6.38 0.76
CA ILE A 175 -6.84 -7.68 1.35
C ILE A 175 -6.27 -8.65 0.31
N GLN A 176 -6.62 -8.53 -0.97
CA GLN A 176 -6.09 -9.38 -2.04
C GLN A 176 -4.57 -9.23 -2.21
N ASN A 177 -3.98 -8.14 -1.72
CA ASN A 177 -2.52 -7.95 -1.74
C ASN A 177 -1.79 -8.73 -0.65
N TYR A 178 -2.52 -9.37 0.25
CA TYR A 178 -1.92 -10.23 1.28
C TYR A 178 -1.56 -11.58 0.64
N LYS A 179 -0.55 -12.23 1.18
CA LYS A 179 -0.05 -13.53 0.70
C LYS A 179 -1.19 -14.55 0.57
N ASN A 180 -1.52 -14.94 -0.66
CA ASN A 180 -2.70 -15.76 -0.93
C ASN A 180 -2.59 -17.21 -0.42
N GLU A 181 -1.38 -17.75 -0.29
CA GLU A 181 -1.15 -19.09 0.25
C GLU A 181 -1.73 -19.28 1.66
N ILE A 182 -1.85 -18.20 2.44
CA ILE A 182 -2.32 -18.24 3.84
C ILE A 182 -3.65 -17.50 4.05
N TRP A 183 -4.42 -17.23 3.00
CA TRP A 183 -5.72 -16.55 3.15
C TRP A 183 -6.68 -17.29 4.11
N LYS A 184 -6.68 -18.62 4.08
CA LYS A 184 -7.52 -19.43 4.98
C LYS A 184 -7.11 -19.21 6.44
N GLU A 185 -5.82 -19.27 6.70
CA GLU A 185 -5.25 -19.02 8.02
C GLU A 185 -5.56 -17.59 8.50
N ILE A 186 -5.39 -16.60 7.61
CA ILE A 186 -5.68 -15.20 7.93
C ILE A 186 -7.13 -15.06 8.42
N ILE A 187 -8.12 -15.53 7.64
CA ILE A 187 -9.53 -15.32 8.00
C ILE A 187 -9.90 -16.07 9.28
N LEU A 188 -9.34 -17.27 9.51
CA LEU A 188 -9.57 -18.02 10.75
C LEU A 188 -9.05 -17.26 11.97
N PHE A 189 -7.84 -16.71 11.89
CA PHE A 189 -7.27 -15.90 12.98
C PHE A 189 -8.07 -14.61 13.18
N LEU A 190 -8.43 -13.90 12.11
CA LEU A 190 -9.23 -12.66 12.24
C LEU A 190 -10.56 -12.93 12.93
N GLU A 191 -11.23 -14.03 12.59
CA GLU A 191 -12.49 -14.43 13.21
C GLU A 191 -12.30 -14.65 14.73
N LYS A 192 -11.24 -15.37 15.12
CA LYS A 192 -10.95 -15.64 16.54
C LYS A 192 -10.55 -14.38 17.30
N TYR A 193 -9.69 -13.55 16.71
CA TYR A 193 -9.33 -12.26 17.32
C TYR A 193 -10.56 -11.34 17.45
N ALA A 194 -11.46 -11.35 16.47
CA ALA A 194 -12.70 -10.57 16.52
C ALA A 194 -13.54 -10.94 17.75
N ASP A 195 -13.67 -12.24 18.01
CA ASP A 195 -14.43 -12.76 19.16
C ASP A 195 -13.74 -12.44 20.50
N ILE A 196 -12.45 -12.75 20.61
CA ILE A 196 -11.70 -12.65 21.89
C ILE A 196 -11.45 -11.19 22.28
N LEU A 197 -11.13 -10.34 21.33
CA LEU A 197 -10.73 -8.95 21.59
C LEU A 197 -11.86 -7.93 21.35
N ASN A 198 -13.08 -8.40 21.08
CA ASN A 198 -14.23 -7.54 20.75
C ASN A 198 -13.87 -6.56 19.61
N ILE A 199 -13.40 -7.11 18.49
CA ILE A 199 -13.01 -6.34 17.30
C ILE A 199 -14.08 -6.52 16.22
N LYS A 200 -14.37 -5.44 15.48
CA LYS A 200 -15.11 -5.51 14.21
C LYS A 200 -14.14 -5.26 13.07
N PHE A 201 -14.10 -6.18 12.10
CA PHE A 201 -13.30 -6.03 10.90
C PHE A 201 -14.18 -5.55 9.74
N ILE A 202 -13.71 -4.52 9.02
CA ILE A 202 -14.27 -4.08 7.74
C ILE A 202 -13.19 -4.37 6.68
N ILE A 203 -13.40 -5.41 5.90
CA ILE A 203 -12.47 -5.86 4.87
C ILE A 203 -12.93 -5.26 3.54
N MET A 204 -12.06 -4.52 2.86
CA MET A 204 -12.48 -3.84 1.65
C MET A 204 -11.52 -4.01 0.47
N SER A 205 -12.09 -3.99 -0.73
CA SER A 205 -11.37 -4.02 -1.99
C SER A 205 -12.32 -3.73 -3.16
N ALA A 206 -11.74 -3.40 -4.31
CA ALA A 206 -12.46 -3.38 -5.58
C ALA A 206 -12.61 -4.80 -6.17
N THR A 207 -11.67 -5.68 -5.82
CA THR A 207 -11.63 -7.08 -6.28
C THR A 207 -11.49 -7.98 -5.05
N LEU A 208 -12.59 -8.19 -4.34
CA LEU A 208 -12.57 -8.83 -3.02
C LEU A 208 -12.65 -10.36 -3.12
N PRO A 209 -11.61 -11.08 -2.68
CA PRO A 209 -11.74 -12.54 -2.56
C PRO A 209 -12.75 -12.90 -1.47
N ARG A 210 -13.60 -13.88 -1.75
CA ARG A 210 -14.61 -14.36 -0.78
C ARG A 210 -13.95 -15.32 0.22
N LEU A 211 -13.18 -14.76 1.14
CA LEU A 211 -12.40 -15.53 2.12
C LEU A 211 -13.29 -16.37 3.07
N ASN A 212 -14.53 -15.95 3.29
CA ASN A 212 -15.51 -16.72 4.07
C ASN A 212 -15.74 -18.12 3.49
N LYS A 213 -15.60 -18.32 2.16
CA LYS A 213 -15.71 -19.63 1.50
C LYS A 213 -14.58 -20.60 1.89
N LEU A 214 -13.51 -20.10 2.57
CA LEU A 214 -12.38 -20.93 2.97
C LEU A 214 -12.59 -21.68 4.32
N GLY A 215 -13.85 -21.80 4.77
CA GLY A 215 -14.19 -22.66 5.90
C GLY A 215 -14.39 -21.93 7.24
N CYS A 216 -14.85 -20.70 7.17
CA CYS A 216 -15.19 -19.92 8.37
C CYS A 216 -16.70 -19.97 8.63
N ASN A 217 -17.10 -19.52 9.80
CA ASN A 217 -18.52 -19.48 10.18
C ASN A 217 -19.24 -18.35 9.42
N ASP A 218 -20.08 -18.70 8.46
CA ASP A 218 -20.87 -17.76 7.67
C ASP A 218 -21.79 -16.87 8.51
N ASP A 219 -22.18 -17.31 9.71
CA ASP A 219 -23.01 -16.49 10.60
C ASP A 219 -22.28 -15.25 11.11
N ASN A 220 -20.95 -15.24 11.05
CA ASN A 220 -20.14 -14.13 11.55
C ASN A 220 -19.81 -13.07 10.48
N PHE A 221 -20.27 -13.28 9.24
CA PHE A 221 -19.93 -12.41 8.08
C PHE A 221 -21.16 -11.68 7.56
N ALA A 222 -20.96 -10.48 7.02
CA ALA A 222 -21.98 -9.75 6.28
C ALA A 222 -21.34 -8.99 5.11
N TYR A 223 -22.00 -9.03 3.95
CA TYR A 223 -21.67 -8.19 2.80
C TYR A 223 -22.36 -6.84 2.99
N LEU A 224 -21.59 -5.76 2.91
CA LEU A 224 -22.08 -4.39 3.11
C LEU A 224 -22.77 -3.84 1.86
N VAL A 225 -22.32 -4.25 0.68
CA VAL A 225 -22.96 -3.91 -0.60
C VAL A 225 -23.55 -5.20 -1.17
N LYS A 226 -24.86 -5.38 -1.02
CA LYS A 226 -25.58 -6.56 -1.49
C LYS A 226 -25.83 -6.52 -2.99
N ASN A 227 -26.17 -5.35 -3.51
CA ASN A 227 -26.44 -5.15 -4.94
C ASN A 227 -25.15 -4.73 -5.67
N ARG A 228 -24.14 -5.62 -5.60
CA ARG A 228 -22.83 -5.42 -6.22
C ARG A 228 -22.93 -5.04 -7.69
N GLU A 229 -23.78 -5.74 -8.45
CA GLU A 229 -23.93 -5.54 -9.90
C GLU A 229 -24.38 -4.13 -10.26
N LYS A 230 -25.27 -3.54 -9.47
CA LYS A 230 -25.75 -2.17 -9.66
C LYS A 230 -24.58 -1.17 -9.79
N PHE A 231 -23.55 -1.35 -8.97
CA PHE A 231 -22.41 -0.44 -8.95
C PHE A 231 -21.34 -0.84 -9.98
N PHE A 232 -20.94 -2.11 -10.01
CA PHE A 232 -19.88 -2.59 -10.93
C PHE A 232 -20.28 -2.50 -12.40
N LYS A 233 -21.54 -2.75 -12.73
CA LYS A 233 -22.05 -2.69 -14.11
C LYS A 233 -22.58 -1.33 -14.52
N ASN A 234 -22.60 -0.34 -13.60
CA ASN A 234 -22.97 1.03 -13.95
C ASN A 234 -21.98 1.59 -14.97
N HIS A 235 -22.48 2.23 -16.02
CA HIS A 235 -21.68 2.76 -17.12
C HIS A 235 -20.57 3.73 -16.66
N LEU A 236 -20.78 4.46 -15.57
CA LEU A 236 -19.77 5.38 -15.01
C LEU A 236 -18.52 4.64 -14.49
N PHE A 237 -18.68 3.40 -14.07
CA PHE A 237 -17.56 2.58 -13.59
C PHE A 237 -17.09 1.55 -14.63
N LYS A 238 -18.04 0.88 -15.30
CA LYS A 238 -17.73 -0.19 -16.26
C LYS A 238 -17.14 0.36 -17.56
N ASP A 239 -17.79 1.39 -18.11
CA ASP A 239 -17.51 1.90 -19.47
C ASP A 239 -16.62 3.16 -19.46
N ARG A 240 -16.05 3.52 -18.31
CA ARG A 240 -15.22 4.73 -18.20
C ARG A 240 -13.93 4.66 -19.03
N VAL A 241 -13.50 3.45 -19.39
CA VAL A 241 -12.26 3.20 -20.14
C VAL A 241 -12.52 2.16 -21.22
N ASN A 242 -12.09 2.43 -22.44
CA ASN A 242 -12.10 1.47 -23.54
C ASN A 242 -10.86 0.58 -23.43
N ILE A 243 -11.06 -0.74 -23.29
CA ILE A 243 -9.97 -1.71 -23.08
C ILE A 243 -9.60 -2.35 -24.41
N SER A 244 -8.31 -2.29 -24.76
CA SER A 244 -7.77 -2.90 -25.98
C SER A 244 -6.79 -4.03 -25.62
N PHE A 245 -6.98 -5.18 -26.24
CA PHE A 245 -6.08 -6.34 -26.14
C PHE A 245 -5.25 -6.52 -27.42
N GLU A 246 -5.24 -5.54 -28.33
CA GLU A 246 -4.53 -5.67 -29.62
C GLU A 246 -3.05 -5.93 -29.46
N MET A 247 -2.40 -5.31 -28.44
CA MET A 247 -0.97 -5.49 -28.18
C MET A 247 -0.67 -6.88 -27.56
N LEU A 248 -1.62 -7.49 -26.85
CA LEU A 248 -1.50 -8.89 -26.40
C LEU A 248 -1.61 -9.87 -27.59
N ASN A 249 -2.47 -9.56 -28.54
CA ASN A 249 -2.73 -10.42 -29.70
C ASN A 249 -1.60 -10.34 -30.73
N SER A 250 -0.95 -9.19 -30.86
CA SER A 250 0.16 -8.95 -31.81
C SER A 250 1.53 -9.37 -31.26
N GLU A 251 1.57 -9.87 -30.03
CA GLU A 251 2.80 -10.33 -29.36
C GLU A 251 3.93 -9.28 -29.40
N ILE A 252 3.58 -8.00 -29.11
CA ILE A 252 4.59 -6.94 -28.98
C ILE A 252 5.42 -7.29 -27.74
N ASN A 253 6.64 -7.73 -27.98
CA ASN A 253 7.54 -8.29 -26.96
C ASN A 253 8.80 -7.48 -26.74
N ASP A 254 8.85 -6.24 -27.26
CA ASP A 254 10.03 -5.38 -27.09
C ASP A 254 9.64 -3.94 -26.75
N ILE A 255 10.58 -3.27 -26.13
CA ILE A 255 10.43 -1.88 -25.67
C ILE A 255 10.29 -0.92 -26.86
N GLU A 256 10.95 -1.21 -27.97
CA GLU A 256 10.88 -0.39 -29.19
C GLU A 256 9.45 -0.29 -29.70
N UNK A 257 8.79 -1.24 -29.72
CA UNK A 257 7.47 -1.30 -30.10
C UNK A 257 6.52 -0.71 -29.17
N UNK A 258 6.73 -0.69 -27.95
CA UNK A 258 6.01 -0.06 -27.04
C UNK A 258 6.12 1.30 -27.14
N SER A 259 7.36 1.72 -27.42
CA SER A 259 7.60 3.16 -27.52
C SER A 259 7.05 3.81 -28.79
N GLU A 260 7.10 3.11 -29.89
CA GLU A 260 6.49 3.62 -31.14
C GLU A 260 4.99 3.82 -30.99
N LYS A 261 4.31 2.86 -30.40
CA LYS A 261 2.87 2.97 -30.14
C LYS A 261 2.55 4.10 -29.16
N VAL A 262 3.34 4.28 -28.16
CA VAL A 262 3.19 5.42 -27.25
C VAL A 262 3.40 6.76 -27.95
N UNK A 263 4.21 6.80 -28.66
CA UNK A 263 4.48 7.87 -29.37
C UNK A 263 3.45 8.28 -30.29
N GLU A 264 2.78 7.31 -31.05
CA GLU A 264 1.59 7.58 -31.91
C GLU A 264 0.41 8.15 -31.09
N GLU A 265 0.12 7.49 -30.01
CA GLU A 265 -1.01 7.86 -29.15
C GLU A 265 -0.80 9.20 -28.43
N ALA A 266 0.44 9.61 -28.20
CA ALA A 266 0.78 10.91 -27.60
C ALA A 266 0.41 12.12 -28.50
N GLU A 267 0.12 11.88 -29.77
CA GLU A 267 -0.44 12.92 -30.67
C GLU A 267 -1.93 13.19 -30.35
N ILE A 268 -2.58 12.27 -29.67
CA ILE A 268 -4.03 12.31 -29.39
C ILE A 268 -4.31 12.55 -27.90
N TYR A 269 -3.54 11.93 -27.02
CA TYR A 269 -3.76 11.93 -25.57
C TYR A 269 -2.68 12.72 -24.85
N ASN A 270 -3.09 13.55 -23.89
CA ASN A 270 -2.17 14.45 -23.18
C ASN A 270 -1.57 13.81 -21.93
N LYS A 271 -2.33 13.02 -21.15
CA LYS A 271 -1.83 12.40 -19.92
C LYS A 271 -1.78 10.89 -20.08
N ILE A 272 -0.56 10.36 -20.19
CA ILE A 272 -0.31 8.94 -20.49
C ILE A 272 0.39 8.27 -19.30
N LEU A 273 -0.11 7.10 -18.90
CA LEU A 273 0.50 6.25 -17.88
C LEU A 273 0.97 4.95 -18.52
N ILE A 274 2.23 4.62 -18.32
CA ILE A 274 2.78 3.33 -18.76
C ILE A 274 3.29 2.58 -17.53
N GLU A 275 2.82 1.36 -17.29
CA GLU A 275 3.23 0.57 -16.14
C GLU A 275 3.90 -0.74 -16.57
N PHE A 276 5.08 -0.97 -16.02
CA PHE A 276 5.89 -2.17 -16.18
C PHE A 276 5.94 -2.98 -14.89
N ILE A 277 6.13 -4.29 -15.02
CA ILE A 277 6.33 -5.18 -13.87
C ILE A 277 7.75 -5.00 -13.31
N LYS A 278 8.77 -4.91 -14.20
CA LYS A 278 10.17 -4.75 -13.80
C LYS A 278 10.63 -3.31 -13.79
N LYS A 279 11.41 -2.95 -12.77
CA LYS A 279 12.07 -1.64 -12.68
C LYS A 279 13.03 -1.39 -13.85
N SER A 280 13.73 -2.44 -14.31
CA SER A 280 14.66 -2.36 -15.45
C SER A 280 13.93 -1.99 -16.74
N SER A 281 12.82 -2.69 -17.01
CA SER A 281 12.03 -2.42 -18.23
C SER A 281 11.45 -1.00 -18.19
N ALA A 282 11.00 -0.55 -17.02
CA ALA A 282 10.53 0.82 -16.81
C ALA A 282 11.65 1.85 -17.07
N LEU A 283 12.85 1.62 -16.53
CA LEU A 283 14.00 2.52 -16.72
C LEU A 283 14.46 2.55 -18.18
N GLU A 284 14.53 1.39 -18.82
CA GLU A 284 14.92 1.26 -20.23
C GLU A 284 13.91 1.99 -21.14
N PHE A 285 12.62 1.77 -20.93
CA PHE A 285 11.56 2.48 -21.66
C PHE A 285 11.64 4.00 -21.42
N TYR A 286 11.84 4.41 -20.17
CA TYR A 286 11.97 5.83 -19.80
C TYR A 286 13.11 6.51 -20.59
N LYS A 287 14.27 5.85 -20.69
CA LYS A 287 15.40 6.36 -21.48
C LYS A 287 15.02 6.48 -22.97
N ASN A 288 14.45 5.41 -23.54
CA ASN A 288 14.06 5.33 -24.93
C ASN A 288 13.04 6.43 -25.31
N ILE A 289 11.97 6.58 -24.52
CA ILE A 289 10.91 7.54 -24.83
C ILE A 289 11.40 9.00 -24.67
N LYS A 290 12.30 9.27 -23.74
CA LYS A 290 12.93 10.61 -23.60
C LYS A 290 13.77 10.98 -24.82
N GLU A 291 14.52 10.03 -25.37
CA GLU A 291 15.31 10.26 -26.58
C GLU A 291 14.41 10.56 -27.78
N LYS A 292 13.31 9.79 -27.94
CA LYS A 292 12.36 9.96 -29.07
C LYS A 292 11.57 11.28 -28.95
N LEU A 293 11.24 11.73 -27.76
CA LEU A 293 10.42 12.92 -27.50
C LEU A 293 11.21 14.18 -27.15
N LYS A 294 12.52 14.17 -27.34
CA LYS A 294 13.47 15.25 -26.97
C LYS A 294 13.04 16.67 -27.39
N TYR A 295 12.18 16.80 -28.39
CA TYR A 295 11.72 18.10 -28.91
C TYR A 295 10.21 18.34 -28.81
N LYS A 296 9.43 17.39 -28.21
CA LYS A 296 7.96 17.46 -28.23
C LYS A 296 7.29 17.48 -26.85
N LEU A 297 7.92 16.89 -25.83
CA LEU A 297 7.33 16.83 -24.48
C LEU A 297 8.37 17.20 -23.43
N GLU A 298 8.08 18.23 -22.67
CA GLU A 298 8.98 18.72 -21.61
C GLU A 298 9.02 17.80 -20.39
N ASP A 299 8.02 16.91 -20.22
CA ASP A 299 7.82 16.26 -18.94
C ASP A 299 7.48 14.77 -19.06
N VAL A 300 8.52 13.96 -19.11
CA VAL A 300 8.46 12.51 -18.95
C VAL A 300 9.00 12.18 -17.56
N PHE A 301 8.24 11.44 -16.76
CA PHE A 301 8.64 11.06 -15.40
C PHE A 301 8.74 9.55 -15.27
N LEU A 302 9.64 9.11 -14.40
CA LEU A 302 9.76 7.72 -13.97
C LEU A 302 9.45 7.64 -12.47
N LEU A 303 8.57 6.71 -12.08
CA LEU A 303 8.16 6.48 -10.69
C LEU A 303 8.23 4.99 -10.37
N THR A 304 9.14 4.60 -9.49
CA THR A 304 9.36 3.21 -9.11
C THR A 304 9.35 3.02 -7.58
N GLY A 305 9.42 1.78 -7.14
CA GLY A 305 9.55 1.45 -5.71
C GLY A 305 10.87 1.91 -5.08
N ASP A 306 11.86 2.29 -5.89
CA ASP A 306 13.14 2.79 -5.39
C ASP A 306 13.13 4.31 -5.15
N ASP A 307 12.10 5.01 -5.61
CA ASP A 307 11.98 6.44 -5.34
C ASP A 307 11.60 6.66 -3.87
N ASN A 308 12.28 7.57 -3.19
CA ASN A 308 11.97 7.90 -1.81
C ASN A 308 10.66 8.71 -1.71
N LYS A 309 10.15 8.86 -0.49
CA LYS A 309 8.89 9.56 -0.18
C LYS A 309 8.83 10.97 -0.78
N LEU A 310 9.94 11.73 -0.67
CA LEU A 310 10.01 13.12 -1.16
C LEU A 310 9.89 13.18 -2.68
N GLU A 311 10.64 12.33 -3.38
CA GLU A 311 10.62 12.29 -4.85
C GLU A 311 9.25 11.83 -5.37
N ARG A 312 8.65 10.81 -4.75
CA ARG A 312 7.30 10.37 -5.12
C ARG A 312 6.27 11.49 -4.98
N LYS A 313 6.25 12.16 -3.83
CA LYS A 313 5.31 13.26 -3.57
C LYS A 313 5.48 14.41 -4.56
N LYS A 314 6.74 14.78 -4.82
CA LYS A 314 7.09 15.82 -5.79
C LYS A 314 6.57 15.50 -7.21
N ILE A 315 6.81 14.27 -7.69
CA ILE A 315 6.36 13.82 -9.02
C ILE A 315 4.82 13.84 -9.08
N ILE A 316 4.15 13.25 -8.09
CA ILE A 316 2.69 13.16 -8.06
C ILE A 316 2.05 14.56 -8.05
N ASN A 317 2.55 15.46 -7.21
CA ASN A 317 2.04 16.84 -7.14
C ASN A 317 2.25 17.56 -8.48
N LYS A 318 3.43 17.45 -9.06
CA LYS A 318 3.73 18.08 -10.35
C LYS A 318 2.78 17.59 -11.46
N ILE A 319 2.55 16.28 -11.55
CA ILE A 319 1.67 15.66 -12.56
C ILE A 319 0.23 16.18 -12.46
N LYS A 320 -0.27 16.44 -11.24
CA LYS A 320 -1.64 16.95 -11.05
C LYS A 320 -1.86 18.27 -11.76
N ASP A 321 -0.87 19.15 -11.69
CA ASP A 321 -0.94 20.51 -12.24
C ASP A 321 -0.62 20.59 -13.74
N MET A 322 -0.05 19.53 -14.32
CA MET A 322 0.35 19.52 -15.73
C MET A 322 -0.81 19.20 -16.66
N ASN A 323 -0.82 19.82 -17.82
CA ASN A 323 -1.77 19.54 -18.90
C ASN A 323 -1.35 18.35 -19.78
N SER A 324 -0.03 18.16 -19.94
CA SER A 324 0.53 17.08 -20.74
C SER A 324 1.67 16.40 -19.99
N VAL A 325 1.67 15.06 -19.94
CA VAL A 325 2.68 14.28 -19.20
C VAL A 325 2.69 12.82 -19.65
N ILE A 326 3.88 12.23 -19.68
CA ILE A 326 4.06 10.77 -19.75
C ILE A 326 4.64 10.31 -18.40
N LEU A 327 3.92 9.47 -17.69
CA LEU A 327 4.39 8.83 -16.46
C LEU A 327 4.71 7.37 -16.75
N VAL A 328 5.98 7.03 -16.65
CA VAL A 328 6.46 5.65 -16.68
C VAL A 328 6.53 5.17 -15.23
N ALA A 329 5.99 4.01 -14.92
CA ALA A 329 5.89 3.56 -13.53
C ALA A 329 6.02 2.04 -13.39
N THR A 330 6.22 1.61 -12.16
CA THR A 330 5.97 0.23 -11.74
C THR A 330 4.70 0.21 -10.88
N GLN A 331 4.39 -0.91 -10.22
CA GLN A 331 3.14 -1.10 -9.45
C GLN A 331 2.89 -0.06 -8.34
N VAL A 332 3.84 0.82 -8.08
CA VAL A 332 3.67 1.89 -7.07
C VAL A 332 2.49 2.83 -7.35
N VAL A 333 1.99 2.85 -8.60
CA VAL A 333 0.85 3.68 -8.99
C VAL A 333 -0.51 2.98 -8.82
N GLU A 334 -0.51 1.65 -8.65
CA GLU A 334 -1.74 0.86 -8.55
C GLU A 334 -2.54 1.17 -7.29
N ALA A 335 -1.86 1.34 -6.17
CA ALA A 335 -2.50 1.54 -4.88
C ALA A 335 -2.27 2.97 -4.37
N GLY A 336 -3.36 3.67 -4.11
CA GLY A 336 -3.41 4.93 -3.38
C GLY A 336 -2.95 6.20 -4.10
N VAL A 337 -2.28 6.10 -5.23
CA VAL A 337 -1.82 7.29 -5.93
C VAL A 337 -3.03 8.01 -6.57
N ASP A 338 -3.18 9.29 -6.24
CA ASP A 338 -4.29 10.10 -6.74
C ASP A 338 -3.88 10.80 -8.05
N ILE A 339 -3.96 10.04 -9.15
CA ILE A 339 -3.72 10.52 -10.51
C ILE A 339 -4.92 10.21 -11.40
N ASP A 340 -5.13 11.04 -12.41
CA ASP A 340 -6.23 10.92 -13.37
C ASP A 340 -5.68 11.08 -14.79
N MET A 341 -5.42 9.94 -15.44
CA MET A 341 -4.76 9.89 -16.75
C MET A 341 -5.78 9.69 -17.87
N ASP A 342 -5.39 10.00 -19.12
CA ASP A 342 -6.27 9.89 -20.31
C ASP A 342 -6.11 8.53 -20.98
N LEU A 343 -4.87 8.04 -21.00
CA LEU A 343 -4.48 6.81 -21.70
C LEU A 343 -3.57 5.98 -20.80
N GLY A 344 -3.71 4.66 -20.87
CA GLY A 344 -2.88 3.73 -20.14
C GLY A 344 -2.25 2.64 -21.02
N PHE A 345 -1.04 2.24 -20.67
CA PHE A 345 -0.37 1.05 -21.19
C PHE A 345 0.05 0.21 -19.99
N LYS A 346 -0.38 -1.05 -19.95
CA LYS A 346 -0.15 -1.90 -18.79
C LYS A 346 0.47 -3.24 -19.19
N ASP A 347 1.67 -3.50 -18.68
CA ASP A 347 2.30 -4.82 -18.71
C ASP A 347 1.49 -5.74 -17.79
N ILE A 348 0.86 -6.79 -18.33
CA ILE A 348 -0.13 -7.59 -17.59
C ILE A 348 0.51 -8.35 -16.41
N SER A 349 -0.22 -8.40 -15.31
CA SER A 349 0.23 -9.12 -14.11
C SER A 349 -0.91 -9.97 -13.54
N THR A 350 -1.45 -9.60 -12.37
CA THR A 350 -2.66 -10.23 -11.84
C THR A 350 -3.88 -9.44 -12.29
N ILE A 351 -5.04 -10.08 -12.39
CA ILE A 351 -6.31 -9.41 -12.74
C ILE A 351 -6.62 -8.27 -11.75
N ASP A 352 -6.26 -8.44 -10.47
CA ASP A 352 -6.43 -7.40 -9.44
C ASP A 352 -5.61 -6.15 -9.74
N SER A 353 -4.35 -6.36 -10.07
CA SER A 353 -3.39 -5.31 -10.46
C SER A 353 -3.89 -4.59 -11.72
N ASP A 354 -4.32 -5.37 -12.71
CA ASP A 354 -4.83 -4.85 -13.98
C ASP A 354 -6.09 -3.98 -13.75
N GLU A 355 -7.02 -4.40 -12.86
CA GLU A 355 -8.20 -3.61 -12.49
C GLU A 355 -7.83 -2.35 -11.70
N GLN A 356 -6.84 -2.41 -10.79
CA GLN A 356 -6.36 -1.24 -10.04
C GLN A 356 -5.77 -0.20 -10.99
N PHE A 357 -5.02 -0.64 -12.01
CA PHE A 357 -4.47 0.22 -13.05
C PHE A 357 -5.60 0.93 -13.83
N LEU A 358 -6.64 0.18 -14.25
CA LEU A 358 -7.81 0.77 -14.93
C LEU A 358 -8.41 1.91 -14.08
N GLY A 359 -8.34 1.78 -12.76
CA GLY A 359 -8.80 2.81 -11.82
C GLY A 359 -8.00 4.11 -11.82
N ARG A 360 -6.87 4.18 -12.53
CA ARG A 360 -6.04 5.39 -12.67
C ARG A 360 -6.35 6.14 -13.97
N ILE A 361 -7.09 5.50 -14.88
CA ILE A 361 -7.45 6.10 -16.18
C ILE A 361 -8.90 6.57 -16.08
N ASN A 362 -9.15 7.85 -16.45
CA ASN A 362 -10.45 8.50 -16.33
C ASN A 362 -11.04 8.31 -14.90
N ARG A 363 -10.22 8.51 -13.89
CA ARG A 363 -10.61 8.32 -12.49
C ARG A 363 -11.78 9.21 -12.09
N SER A 364 -11.82 10.42 -12.65
CA SER A 364 -12.91 11.38 -12.44
C SER A 364 -14.23 11.00 -13.13
N CYS A 365 -14.20 10.05 -14.07
CA CYS A 365 -15.32 9.66 -14.94
C CYS A 365 -15.85 10.84 -15.79
N LYS A 366 -15.00 11.84 -16.08
CA LYS A 366 -15.37 13.06 -16.83
C LYS A 366 -14.75 13.11 -18.23
N LYS A 367 -13.79 12.24 -18.52
CA LYS A 367 -13.05 12.25 -19.78
C LYS A 367 -13.77 11.39 -20.82
N LEU A 368 -13.73 11.85 -22.07
CA LEU A 368 -14.26 11.09 -23.19
C LEU A 368 -13.11 10.32 -23.87
N ASN A 369 -13.42 9.12 -24.36
CA ASN A 369 -12.51 8.31 -25.17
C ASN A 369 -11.23 7.84 -24.47
N SER A 370 -11.21 7.76 -23.15
CA SER A 370 -10.08 7.19 -22.42
C SER A 370 -9.89 5.71 -22.79
N LYS A 371 -8.63 5.28 -22.90
CA LYS A 371 -8.28 3.96 -23.41
C LYS A 371 -7.16 3.30 -22.58
N VAL A 372 -7.15 1.99 -22.53
CA VAL A 372 -6.04 1.20 -21.97
C VAL A 372 -5.65 0.10 -22.93
N TYR A 373 -4.36 0.02 -23.19
CA TYR A 373 -3.72 -1.08 -23.92
C TYR A 373 -3.04 -2.01 -22.94
N PHE A 374 -3.36 -3.29 -23.03
CA PHE A 374 -2.64 -4.34 -22.28
C PHE A 374 -1.59 -4.99 -23.19
N PHE A 375 -0.38 -5.16 -22.66
CA PHE A 375 0.74 -5.83 -23.36
C PHE A 375 1.40 -6.84 -22.40
N ASN A 376 2.31 -7.65 -22.89
CA ASN A 376 3.00 -8.69 -22.10
C ASN A 376 4.49 -8.70 -22.48
N LEU A 377 5.25 -7.81 -21.85
CA LEU A 377 6.70 -7.72 -22.04
C LEU A 377 7.44 -8.60 -21.04
N ASP A 378 7.07 -8.47 -19.76
CA ASP A 378 7.69 -9.16 -18.64
C ASP A 378 6.80 -10.31 -18.16
N ASP A 379 7.30 -11.54 -18.20
CA ASP A 379 6.54 -12.70 -17.74
C ASP A 379 6.39 -12.69 -16.21
N ALA A 380 5.23 -12.29 -15.73
CA ALA A 380 4.90 -12.20 -14.30
C ALA A 380 5.11 -13.54 -13.56
N SER A 381 4.84 -14.67 -14.22
CA SER A 381 4.98 -16.00 -13.60
C SER A 381 6.43 -16.35 -13.26
N LYS A 382 7.38 -15.85 -14.04
CA LYS A 382 8.82 -16.07 -13.79
C LYS A 382 9.35 -15.18 -12.66
N ILE A 383 8.72 -14.03 -12.46
CA ILE A 383 9.17 -13.02 -11.50
C ILE A 383 8.66 -13.35 -10.09
N TYR A 384 7.41 -13.75 -9.98
CA TYR A 384 6.72 -13.98 -8.69
C TYR A 384 6.28 -15.45 -8.56
N LYS A 385 7.24 -16.33 -8.34
CA LYS A 385 7.07 -17.80 -8.37
C LYS A 385 6.06 -18.38 -7.37
N LYS A 386 5.68 -17.64 -6.32
CA LYS A 386 4.82 -18.16 -5.24
C LYS A 386 3.36 -17.65 -5.30
N ASP A 387 3.05 -16.69 -6.14
CA ASP A 387 1.69 -16.16 -6.25
C ASP A 387 0.95 -16.89 -7.39
N VAL A 388 -0.05 -17.70 -7.03
CA VAL A 388 -0.82 -18.50 -8.01
C VAL A 388 -1.52 -17.63 -9.05
N ARG A 389 -1.88 -16.38 -8.72
CA ARG A 389 -2.57 -15.45 -9.64
C ARG A 389 -1.72 -15.10 -10.87
N LYS A 390 -0.40 -15.31 -10.79
CA LYS A 390 0.56 -14.99 -11.86
C LYS A 390 0.84 -16.18 -12.78
N GLU A 391 0.21 -17.34 -12.53
CA GLU A 391 0.25 -18.43 -13.48
C GLU A 391 -0.43 -17.98 -14.78
N ARG A 392 0.20 -18.25 -15.92
CA ARG A 392 -0.22 -17.73 -17.24
C ARG A 392 -1.72 -17.90 -17.51
N HIS A 393 -2.28 -19.05 -17.13
CA HIS A 393 -3.70 -19.35 -17.35
C HIS A 393 -4.66 -18.57 -16.41
N LEU A 394 -4.13 -17.83 -15.42
CA LEU A 394 -4.90 -17.00 -14.49
C LEU A 394 -4.70 -15.48 -14.77
N THR A 395 -3.98 -15.12 -15.82
CA THR A 395 -3.74 -13.74 -16.25
C THR A 395 -4.54 -13.40 -17.52
N LEU A 396 -4.42 -12.18 -18.03
CA LEU A 396 -5.05 -11.73 -19.28
C LEU A 396 -4.50 -12.40 -20.54
N ASN A 397 -3.50 -13.29 -20.42
CA ASN A 397 -3.09 -14.16 -21.53
C ASN A 397 -4.25 -15.08 -21.99
N GLU A 398 -5.12 -15.47 -21.05
CA GLU A 398 -6.30 -16.29 -21.35
C GLU A 398 -7.51 -15.43 -21.73
N GLU A 399 -8.14 -15.74 -22.84
CA GLU A 399 -9.32 -15.02 -23.34
C GLU A 399 -10.48 -15.03 -22.34
N SER A 400 -10.68 -16.13 -21.61
CA SER A 400 -11.72 -16.25 -20.58
C SER A 400 -11.53 -15.22 -19.45
N ASN A 401 -10.28 -14.86 -19.13
CA ASN A 401 -9.96 -13.87 -18.10
C ASN A 401 -10.14 -12.44 -18.62
N ARG A 402 -9.93 -12.20 -19.93
CA ARG A 402 -10.25 -10.90 -20.55
C ARG A 402 -11.75 -10.58 -20.40
N LYS A 403 -12.60 -11.59 -20.53
CA LYS A 403 -14.03 -11.44 -20.31
C LYS A 403 -14.35 -11.07 -18.85
N ILE A 404 -13.63 -11.65 -17.88
CA ILE A 404 -13.79 -11.33 -16.45
C ILE A 404 -13.56 -9.82 -16.20
N ILE A 405 -12.47 -9.26 -16.74
CA ILE A 405 -12.16 -7.83 -16.51
C ILE A 405 -13.16 -6.92 -17.25
N LEU A 406 -13.66 -7.32 -18.43
CA LEU A 406 -14.67 -6.56 -19.18
C LEU A 406 -16.02 -6.57 -18.45
N ASP A 407 -16.43 -7.70 -17.91
CA ASP A 407 -17.72 -7.88 -17.23
C ASP A 407 -17.67 -7.55 -15.74
N LYS A 408 -16.48 -7.28 -15.21
CA LYS A 408 -16.24 -7.03 -13.77
C LYS A 408 -16.69 -8.21 -12.89
N ASP A 409 -16.55 -9.44 -13.38
CA ASP A 409 -17.00 -10.68 -12.73
C ASP A 409 -15.86 -11.32 -11.90
N PHE A 410 -15.39 -10.56 -10.90
CA PHE A 410 -14.25 -10.96 -10.07
C PHE A 410 -14.55 -12.17 -9.17
N GLU A 411 -15.82 -12.45 -8.90
CA GLU A 411 -16.22 -13.65 -8.14
C GLU A 411 -15.73 -14.90 -8.85
N LYS A 412 -16.01 -15.03 -10.16
CA LYS A 412 -15.52 -16.18 -10.96
C LYS A 412 -14.00 -16.29 -10.95
N TYR A 413 -13.30 -15.16 -10.99
CA TYR A 413 -11.84 -15.13 -10.92
C TYR A 413 -11.35 -15.73 -9.60
N TYR A 414 -11.90 -15.24 -8.48
CA TYR A 414 -11.47 -15.71 -7.17
C TYR A 414 -11.85 -17.18 -6.89
N ASP A 415 -12.94 -17.66 -7.43
CA ASP A 415 -13.28 -19.09 -7.35
C ASP A 415 -12.18 -19.96 -8.01
N LYS A 416 -11.65 -19.53 -9.17
CA LYS A 416 -10.49 -20.19 -9.81
C LYS A 416 -9.24 -20.13 -8.91
N ILE A 417 -8.96 -18.97 -8.31
CA ILE A 417 -7.79 -18.75 -7.45
C ILE A 417 -7.88 -19.64 -6.19
N ILE A 418 -9.01 -19.64 -5.52
CA ILE A 418 -9.23 -20.44 -4.31
C ILE A 418 -9.07 -21.94 -4.62
N ALA A 419 -9.68 -22.41 -5.71
CA ALA A 419 -9.54 -23.80 -6.15
C ALA A 419 -8.06 -24.16 -6.39
N ARG A 420 -7.31 -23.27 -7.02
CA ARG A 420 -5.88 -23.48 -7.31
C ARG A 420 -5.03 -23.51 -6.02
N ILE A 421 -5.32 -22.63 -5.07
CA ILE A 421 -4.65 -22.63 -3.76
C ILE A 421 -4.89 -23.96 -3.04
N GLU A 422 -6.13 -24.43 -3.01
CA GLU A 422 -6.48 -25.69 -2.36
C GLU A 422 -5.79 -26.88 -3.04
N GLU A 423 -5.78 -26.92 -4.38
CA GLU A 423 -5.07 -27.95 -5.15
C GLU A 423 -3.58 -28.01 -4.77
N ASN A 424 -2.93 -26.85 -4.67
CA ASN A 424 -1.52 -26.75 -4.28
C ASN A 424 -1.29 -27.23 -2.84
N LYS A 425 -2.19 -26.91 -1.91
CA LYS A 425 -2.09 -27.38 -0.51
C LYS A 425 -2.22 -28.90 -0.39
N HIS A 426 -3.08 -29.52 -1.20
CA HIS A 426 -3.23 -30.98 -1.21
C HIS A 426 -1.98 -31.70 -1.72
N LYS A 427 -1.21 -31.08 -2.60
CA LYS A 427 0.04 -31.64 -3.15
C LYS A 427 1.22 -31.54 -2.14
N HIS A 428 1.10 -30.70 -1.13
CA HIS A 428 2.18 -30.42 -0.16
C HIS A 428 1.67 -30.60 1.28
N ASN A 429 1.93 -31.76 1.88
CA ASN A 429 1.48 -32.09 3.24
C ASN A 429 2.00 -31.11 4.31
N ASP A 430 3.18 -30.53 4.10
CA ASP A 430 3.79 -29.53 5.00
C ASP A 430 3.02 -28.20 5.05
N LYS A 431 2.09 -27.99 4.10
CA LYS A 431 1.24 -26.77 4.04
C LYS A 431 -0.20 -27.04 4.48
N ASN A 432 -0.45 -28.19 5.09
CA ASN A 432 -1.79 -28.57 5.55
C ASN A 432 -2.19 -27.74 6.77
N ILE A 433 -3.32 -27.07 6.68
CA ILE A 433 -3.87 -26.23 7.75
C ILE A 433 -4.19 -27.03 9.03
N GLU A 434 -4.59 -28.29 8.89
CA GLU A 434 -4.87 -29.15 10.07
C GLU A 434 -3.60 -29.40 10.88
N VAL A 435 -2.48 -29.66 10.19
CA VAL A 435 -1.14 -29.78 10.82
C VAL A 435 -0.76 -28.46 11.47
N PHE A 436 -0.97 -27.34 10.78
CA PHE A 436 -0.66 -26.00 11.32
C PHE A 436 -1.44 -25.75 12.62
N ILE A 437 -2.76 -25.96 12.62
CA ILE A 437 -3.60 -25.72 13.80
C ILE A 437 -3.24 -26.68 14.94
N LYS A 438 -3.12 -28.00 14.65
CA LYS A 438 -2.91 -29.01 15.67
C LYS A 438 -1.48 -29.02 16.23
N ASP A 439 -0.50 -29.02 15.33
CA ASP A 439 0.90 -29.30 15.71
C ASP A 439 1.73 -28.03 15.95
N ILE A 440 1.32 -26.89 15.40
CA ILE A 440 2.05 -25.63 15.58
C ILE A 440 1.28 -24.72 16.56
N VAL A 441 0.03 -24.36 16.24
CA VAL A 441 -0.78 -23.48 17.10
C VAL A 441 -1.12 -24.20 18.41
N GLY A 442 -1.60 -25.44 18.34
CA GLY A 442 -1.99 -26.24 19.51
C GLY A 442 -0.84 -26.51 20.48
N ASN A 443 0.39 -26.54 20.00
CA ASN A 443 1.58 -26.69 20.83
C ASN A 443 2.20 -25.34 21.26
N LEU A 444 1.52 -24.24 20.99
CA LEU A 444 1.95 -22.87 21.36
C LEU A 444 3.34 -22.51 20.79
N ASN A 445 3.64 -23.00 19.60
CA ASN A 445 4.93 -22.72 18.94
C ASN A 445 4.83 -21.36 18.21
N PHE A 446 4.88 -20.29 18.99
CA PHE A 446 4.68 -18.91 18.50
C PHE A 446 5.69 -18.53 17.42
N THR A 447 6.93 -19.00 17.51
CA THR A 447 7.96 -18.72 16.50
C THR A 447 7.57 -19.29 15.13
N GLU A 448 7.07 -20.52 15.10
CA GLU A 448 6.62 -21.16 13.85
C GLU A 448 5.30 -20.54 13.35
N VAL A 449 4.40 -20.12 14.25
CA VAL A 449 3.19 -19.35 13.86
C VAL A 449 3.62 -18.06 13.16
N LYS A 450 4.56 -17.30 13.73
CA LYS A 450 5.10 -16.06 13.12
C LYS A 450 5.64 -16.30 11.72
N LYS A 451 6.47 -17.33 11.54
CA LYS A 451 7.04 -17.69 10.23
C LYS A 451 5.95 -18.06 9.22
N TRP A 452 4.97 -18.88 9.65
CA TRP A 452 3.87 -19.32 8.78
C TRP A 452 3.03 -18.13 8.31
N MET A 453 2.71 -17.21 9.23
CA MET A 453 1.85 -16.06 8.98
C MET A 453 2.59 -14.86 8.37
N ALA A 454 3.88 -14.97 8.08
CA ALA A 454 4.67 -13.88 7.48
C ALA A 454 4.14 -13.53 6.08
N LEU A 455 3.77 -12.28 5.89
CA LEU A 455 3.24 -11.76 4.61
C LEU A 455 4.33 -11.64 3.53
N ILE A 456 5.56 -11.37 3.95
CA ILE A 456 6.71 -11.23 3.05
C ILE A 456 7.69 -12.36 3.35
N PRO A 457 8.20 -13.04 2.31
CA PRO A 457 9.25 -14.04 2.54
C PRO A 457 10.51 -13.38 3.09
N ASP A 458 11.23 -14.12 3.92
CA ASP A 458 12.53 -13.68 4.48
C ASP A 458 13.58 -13.74 3.36
N LEU A 459 13.73 -12.63 2.65
CA LEU A 459 14.72 -12.49 1.59
C LEU A 459 16.02 -11.94 2.17
N LYS A 460 17.13 -12.55 1.78
CA LYS A 460 18.43 -12.03 2.15
C LYS A 460 18.69 -10.75 1.36
N GLU A 461 18.58 -9.62 2.04
CA GLU A 461 18.79 -8.29 1.48
C GLU A 461 19.83 -7.53 2.29
N TYR A 462 20.57 -6.68 1.61
CA TYR A 462 21.50 -5.74 2.22
C TYR A 462 20.88 -4.34 2.16
N THR A 463 20.96 -3.60 3.25
CA THR A 463 20.55 -2.19 3.29
C THR A 463 21.80 -1.35 3.04
N ILE A 464 21.78 -0.55 1.97
CA ILE A 464 22.86 0.36 1.61
C ILE A 464 22.40 1.81 1.80
N PHE A 465 23.26 2.65 2.31
CA PHE A 465 23.08 4.09 2.40
C PHE A 465 23.97 4.76 1.36
N LEU A 466 23.37 5.46 0.41
CA LEU A 466 24.10 6.14 -0.66
C LEU A 466 24.22 7.63 -0.32
N ASN A 467 25.44 8.10 -0.02
CA ASN A 467 25.69 9.52 0.25
C ASN A 467 25.44 10.33 -1.04
N THR A 468 24.34 11.06 -1.02
CA THR A 468 23.89 11.94 -2.12
C THR A 468 23.26 13.19 -1.51
N ILE A 469 22.64 14.02 -2.32
CA ILE A 469 21.91 15.21 -1.87
C ILE A 469 20.48 15.10 -2.38
N VAL A 470 19.51 15.29 -1.49
CA VAL A 470 18.08 15.37 -1.85
C VAL A 470 17.53 16.73 -1.45
N LYS A 471 16.42 17.14 -2.06
CA LYS A 471 15.71 18.39 -1.71
C LYS A 471 14.41 18.05 -1.00
N ASP A 472 14.16 18.69 0.14
CA ASP A 472 12.89 18.56 0.85
C ASP A 472 11.75 19.29 0.09
N GLU A 473 10.54 19.26 0.65
CA GLU A 473 9.35 19.90 0.05
C GLU A 473 9.47 21.43 -0.04
N SER A 474 10.28 22.02 0.82
CA SER A 474 10.55 23.47 0.86
C SER A 474 11.71 23.87 -0.06
N GLY A 475 12.41 22.90 -0.67
CA GLY A 475 13.56 23.13 -1.53
C GLY A 475 14.91 23.16 -0.82
N ASN A 476 14.94 22.92 0.51
CA ASN A 476 16.19 22.89 1.26
C ASN A 476 16.98 21.62 0.92
N MET A 477 18.30 21.75 0.88
CA MET A 477 19.20 20.64 0.60
C MET A 477 19.39 19.79 1.87
N ILE A 478 19.14 18.48 1.76
CA ILE A 478 19.46 17.49 2.78
C ILE A 478 20.67 16.70 2.24
N VAL A 479 21.78 16.76 2.98
CA VAL A 479 23.04 16.12 2.58
C VAL A 479 23.16 14.77 3.30
N GLY A 480 23.37 13.71 2.55
CA GLY A 480 23.41 12.35 3.10
C GLY A 480 24.48 12.16 4.18
N SER A 481 25.69 12.69 3.96
CA SER A 481 26.78 12.61 4.96
C SER A 481 26.41 13.25 6.29
N ASP A 482 25.65 14.36 6.28
CA ASP A 482 25.23 15.03 7.51
C ASP A 482 24.21 14.17 8.28
N VAL A 483 23.26 13.57 7.55
CA VAL A 483 22.26 12.64 8.14
C VAL A 483 22.97 11.40 8.72
N TRP A 484 23.95 10.86 8.00
CA TRP A 484 24.74 9.72 8.47
C TRP A 484 25.51 10.06 9.74
N TYR A 485 26.13 11.24 9.78
CA TYR A 485 26.86 11.73 10.98
C TYR A 485 25.91 11.92 12.17
N GLU A 486 24.71 12.48 11.93
CA GLU A 486 23.67 12.65 12.96
C GLU A 486 23.26 11.28 13.55
N TYR A 487 23.07 10.29 12.68
CA TYR A 487 22.74 8.89 13.06
C TYR A 487 23.82 8.27 13.96
N ILE A 488 25.09 8.31 13.49
CA ILE A 488 26.23 7.76 14.24
C ILE A 488 26.39 8.46 15.60
N SER A 489 26.28 9.79 15.60
CA SER A 489 26.45 10.61 16.82
C SER A 489 25.40 10.25 17.87
N LEU A 490 24.14 10.10 17.46
CA LEU A 490 23.07 9.71 18.40
C LEU A 490 23.25 8.27 18.89
N LEU A 491 23.69 7.34 18.03
CA LEU A 491 23.96 5.95 18.44
C LEU A 491 25.02 5.89 19.55
N LYS A 492 26.10 6.67 19.40
CA LYS A 492 27.25 6.68 20.33
C LYS A 492 26.99 7.51 21.59
N ASN A 493 25.91 8.29 21.64
CA ASN A 493 25.64 9.19 22.76
C ASN A 493 24.96 8.45 23.91
N ASP A 494 25.70 8.13 24.95
CA ASP A 494 25.21 7.43 26.15
C ASP A 494 24.65 8.40 27.21
N ASN A 495 24.73 9.72 26.98
CA ASN A 495 24.22 10.73 27.91
C ASN A 495 22.75 11.11 27.66
N VAL A 496 22.16 10.63 26.56
CA VAL A 496 20.75 10.89 26.22
C VAL A 496 19.89 9.78 26.84
N GLU A 497 18.81 10.17 27.51
CA GLU A 497 17.85 9.22 28.10
C GLU A 497 17.22 8.33 27.02
N TYR A 498 16.83 7.12 27.41
CA TYR A 498 16.31 6.09 26.49
C TYR A 498 15.13 6.58 25.63
N SER A 499 14.14 7.19 26.25
CA SER A 499 12.94 7.68 25.55
C SER A 499 13.28 8.81 24.57
N GLU A 500 14.09 9.77 25.01
CA GLU A 500 14.58 10.85 24.13
C GLU A 500 15.38 10.28 22.96
N LYS A 501 16.29 9.34 23.22
CA LYS A 501 17.11 8.68 22.18
C LYS A 501 16.20 7.96 21.15
N ARG A 502 15.16 7.27 21.61
CA ARG A 502 14.20 6.56 20.73
C ARG A 502 13.39 7.52 19.87
N VAL A 503 12.91 8.62 20.43
CA VAL A 503 12.14 9.63 19.69
C VAL A 503 13.03 10.30 18.62
N LYS A 504 14.20 10.80 19.02
CA LYS A 504 15.17 11.43 18.09
C LYS A 504 15.62 10.45 17.01
N MET A 505 15.85 9.18 17.37
CA MET A 505 16.23 8.14 16.39
C MET A 505 15.14 7.98 15.33
N SER A 506 13.86 8.03 15.72
CA SER A 506 12.76 7.90 14.76
C SER A 506 12.76 9.05 13.73
N GLU A 507 13.12 10.25 14.13
CA GLU A 507 13.25 11.42 13.25
C GLU A 507 14.43 11.24 12.27
N ILE A 508 15.55 10.72 12.77
CA ILE A 508 16.73 10.43 11.93
C ILE A 508 16.42 9.30 10.95
N MET A 509 15.67 8.27 11.37
CA MET A 509 15.30 7.14 10.49
C MET A 509 14.44 7.61 9.30
N GLU A 510 13.58 8.61 9.49
CA GLU A 510 12.83 9.19 8.37
C GLU A 510 13.80 9.83 7.34
N LYS A 511 14.81 10.56 7.82
CA LYS A 511 15.82 11.17 6.93
C LYS A 511 16.71 10.11 6.26
N LEU A 512 17.09 9.07 7.02
CA LEU A 512 17.90 7.95 6.49
C LEU A 512 17.17 7.26 5.33
N ASP A 513 15.85 7.14 5.42
CA ASP A 513 15.03 6.49 4.37
C ASP A 513 15.19 7.19 3.00
N TYR A 514 15.51 8.47 2.98
CA TYR A 514 15.72 9.21 1.71
C TYR A 514 16.97 8.73 0.96
N PHE A 515 17.90 8.09 1.64
CA PHE A 515 19.22 7.68 1.13
C PHE A 515 19.44 6.18 1.14
N THR A 516 18.49 5.38 1.69
CA THR A 516 18.65 3.93 1.86
C THR A 516 17.95 3.16 0.74
N TYR A 517 18.64 2.12 0.29
CA TYR A 517 18.17 1.22 -0.77
C TYR A 517 18.42 -0.22 -0.33
N LYS A 518 17.54 -1.14 -0.72
CA LYS A 518 17.71 -2.58 -0.45
C LYS A 518 18.20 -3.28 -1.71
N VAL A 519 19.27 -4.05 -1.59
CA VAL A 519 19.89 -4.78 -2.69
C VAL A 519 20.08 -6.25 -2.30
N GLN A 520 19.93 -7.16 -3.26
CA GLN A 520 20.05 -8.61 -3.01
C GLN A 520 21.52 -9.09 -3.06
N LYS A 521 22.32 -8.41 -3.86
CA LYS A 521 23.76 -8.72 -3.96
C LYS A 521 24.56 -7.47 -3.65
N PHE A 522 25.60 -7.63 -2.89
CA PHE A 522 26.46 -6.54 -2.47
C PHE A 522 27.88 -7.07 -2.29
N ASP A 523 28.85 -6.39 -2.91
CA ASP A 523 30.26 -6.74 -2.74
C ASP A 523 30.74 -6.25 -1.37
N ASN A 524 31.18 -7.17 -0.52
CA ASN A 524 31.64 -6.89 0.83
C ASN A 524 32.97 -6.10 0.90
N SER A 525 33.43 -5.50 -0.21
CA SER A 525 34.59 -4.60 -0.20
C SER A 525 34.33 -3.28 0.54
N PHE A 526 33.07 -2.96 0.83
CA PHE A 526 32.69 -1.78 1.63
C PHE A 526 32.65 -2.17 3.11
N ASN A 527 33.52 -1.57 3.92
CA ASN A 527 33.70 -1.93 5.33
C ASN A 527 32.96 -1.03 6.32
N ASP A 528 32.30 0.02 5.85
CA ASP A 528 31.58 0.95 6.73
C ASP A 528 30.17 0.44 7.02
N LEU A 529 30.09 -0.53 7.93
CA LEU A 529 28.82 -1.13 8.39
C LEU A 529 28.47 -0.63 9.79
N VAL A 530 27.29 -0.05 9.95
CA VAL A 530 26.76 0.37 11.26
C VAL A 530 25.35 -0.22 11.41
N GLY A 531 25.19 -1.08 12.43
CA GLY A 531 23.98 -1.91 12.52
C GLY A 531 23.88 -2.81 11.29
N ASP A 532 22.82 -2.69 10.54
CA ASP A 532 22.57 -3.45 9.31
C ASP A 532 22.70 -2.59 8.03
N ILE A 533 23.28 -1.38 8.14
CA ILE A 533 23.34 -0.42 7.03
C ILE A 533 24.80 -0.24 6.59
N PHE A 534 25.06 -0.46 5.29
CA PHE A 534 26.36 -0.22 4.67
C PHE A 534 26.40 1.20 4.10
N TYR A 535 27.35 2.01 4.56
CA TYR A 535 27.54 3.39 4.06
C TYR A 535 28.44 3.39 2.82
N ILE A 536 27.98 4.09 1.77
CA ILE A 536 28.72 4.27 0.52
C ILE A 536 28.90 5.77 0.27
N ASP A 537 30.14 6.25 0.37
CA ASP A 537 30.46 7.67 0.31
C ASP A 537 30.18 8.27 -1.10
N ASP A 538 30.58 7.59 -2.17
CA ASP A 538 30.33 8.04 -3.55
C ASP A 538 29.02 7.41 -4.07
N GLY A 539 27.91 7.79 -3.44
CA GLY A 539 26.59 7.26 -3.76
C GLY A 539 26.09 7.68 -5.15
N SER A 540 26.50 8.86 -5.62
CA SER A 540 26.01 9.42 -6.89
C SER A 540 26.28 8.53 -8.11
N LYS A 541 27.35 7.74 -8.08
CA LYS A 541 27.73 6.83 -9.19
C LYS A 541 26.68 5.72 -9.44
N TYR A 542 25.82 5.44 -8.45
CA TYR A 542 24.78 4.40 -8.56
C TYR A 542 23.46 4.94 -9.13
N PHE A 543 23.48 6.16 -9.66
CA PHE A 543 22.31 6.77 -10.28
C PHE A 543 22.50 6.94 -11.78
N THR A 544 21.41 6.81 -12.54
CA THR A 544 21.33 7.06 -13.98
C THR A 544 20.10 7.95 -14.22
N GLU A 545 20.26 9.09 -14.88
CA GLU A 545 19.17 10.06 -15.10
C GLU A 545 18.47 10.47 -13.80
N GLY A 546 19.22 10.55 -12.69
CA GLY A 546 18.68 10.90 -11.37
C GLY A 546 17.92 9.77 -10.67
N LYS A 547 17.92 8.56 -11.24
CA LYS A 547 17.23 7.40 -10.68
C LYS A 547 18.23 6.32 -10.23
N PHE A 548 17.93 5.66 -9.13
CA PHE A 548 18.76 4.56 -8.61
C PHE A 548 18.81 3.42 -9.63
N ASP A 549 20.04 3.04 -10.02
CA ASP A 549 20.29 2.06 -11.08
C ASP A 549 20.90 0.79 -10.47
N ARG A 550 20.06 -0.22 -10.26
CA ARG A 550 20.44 -1.51 -9.67
C ARG A 550 21.46 -2.27 -10.50
N SER A 551 21.52 -2.06 -11.84
CA SER A 551 22.46 -2.75 -12.72
C SER A 551 23.92 -2.43 -12.35
N LYS A 552 24.14 -1.28 -11.73
CA LYS A 552 25.48 -0.86 -11.26
C LYS A 552 25.99 -1.67 -10.05
N PHE A 553 25.13 -2.53 -9.46
CA PHE A 553 25.53 -3.50 -8.42
C PHE A 553 25.64 -4.93 -8.98
N ASN A 554 25.64 -5.13 -10.29
CA ASN A 554 25.66 -6.44 -10.96
C ASN A 554 24.51 -7.34 -10.48
N GLN A 555 23.31 -6.78 -10.36
CA GLN A 555 22.16 -7.50 -9.84
C GLN A 555 21.25 -8.05 -10.93
N ASN A 556 20.77 -9.26 -10.76
CA ASN A 556 19.61 -9.76 -11.51
C ASN A 556 18.36 -9.06 -10.95
N GLU A 557 17.61 -8.43 -11.82
CA GLU A 557 16.61 -7.41 -11.51
C GLU A 557 15.25 -7.92 -11.01
N PHE A 558 15.25 -9.00 -10.24
CA PHE A 558 13.99 -9.58 -9.76
C PHE A 558 13.62 -9.01 -8.39
N LEU A 559 12.83 -7.93 -8.44
CA LEU A 559 11.94 -7.45 -7.35
C LEU A 559 11.23 -6.17 -7.78
#